data_e52f1072cd21015b3ee2dd2eb28d724e
#
_entry.id   e52f1072cd21015b3ee2dd2eb28d724e
#
_cell.length_a   1.000
_cell.length_b   1.000
_cell.length_c   1.000
_cell.angle_alpha   90.00
_cell.angle_beta   90.00
_cell.angle_gamma   90.00
#
_symmetry.space_group_name_H-M   'P 1'
#
loop_
_entity.id
_entity.type
_entity.pdbx_description
1 polymer ?
#
loop_
_entity_poly.entity_id
_entity_poly.type
_entity_poly.pdbx_seq_one_letter_code
_entity_poly.pdbx_strand_id
1 'polypeptide(L)'
;MTQNNAPRLLLAGTGSGCGKTTVTTAILRALQRRGVTLNAFKCGPDYIDPMFHRAVLGVESHNLDLFFSAPQTARALYARHAAGHGAAVVEGAMGYYDGLGGVTDTASAWQLADTLDLPALLVVRPKGASLTLAAELRGLTAFRTPHHIAGILLNDCTQGLCALLKPMLEKETGLPVVGCLPPLPEAAIESRHL
;
A
#
# COMPACT_ATOMS: atom_id res chain seq x y z
N MET A 1 -26.61 -7.76 4.97
CA MET A 1 -25.52 -6.80 4.78
C MET A 1 -25.02 -6.98 3.36
N THR A 2 -25.31 -6.06 2.46
CA THR A 2 -24.80 -6.09 1.09
C THR A 2 -23.30 -5.94 1.15
N GLN A 3 -22.56 -6.98 0.75
CA GLN A 3 -21.12 -6.89 0.54
C GLN A 3 -20.89 -5.74 -0.45
N ASN A 4 -20.21 -4.70 0.01
CA ASN A 4 -19.76 -3.63 -0.87
C ASN A 4 -18.68 -4.22 -1.77
N ASN A 5 -19.05 -4.59 -3.00
CA ASN A 5 -18.18 -5.24 -3.98
C ASN A 5 -17.23 -4.24 -4.68
N ALA A 6 -17.10 -3.02 -4.14
CA ALA A 6 -16.17 -2.04 -4.69
C ALA A 6 -14.72 -2.54 -4.57
N PRO A 7 -13.89 -2.37 -5.60
CA PRO A 7 -12.48 -2.68 -5.55
C PRO A 7 -11.80 -2.04 -4.34
N ARG A 8 -11.02 -2.84 -3.63
CA ARG A 8 -10.32 -2.44 -2.41
C ARG A 8 -8.87 -2.91 -2.44
N LEU A 9 -7.97 -2.09 -1.99
CA LEU A 9 -6.54 -2.35 -2.07
C LEU A 9 -5.80 -1.69 -0.91
N LEU A 10 -4.86 -2.41 -0.31
CA LEU A 10 -3.88 -1.84 0.60
C LEU A 10 -2.54 -1.69 -0.13
N LEU A 11 -1.97 -0.49 -0.13
CA LEU A 11 -0.62 -0.22 -0.65
C LEU A 11 0.37 -0.32 0.50
N ALA A 12 1.22 -1.31 0.45
CA ALA A 12 2.26 -1.55 1.44
C ALA A 12 3.66 -1.37 0.82
N GLY A 13 4.69 -1.49 1.61
CA GLY A 13 6.06 -1.44 1.12
C GLY A 13 7.00 -2.35 1.90
N THR A 14 8.17 -2.62 1.33
CA THR A 14 9.23 -3.37 2.02
C THR A 14 9.86 -2.56 3.16
N GLY A 15 9.65 -1.24 3.16
CA GLY A 15 10.17 -0.36 4.21
C GLY A 15 9.70 1.08 4.02
N SER A 16 10.21 1.98 4.86
CA SER A 16 10.04 3.42 4.68
C SER A 16 10.81 3.90 3.43
N GLY A 17 10.30 4.95 2.76
CA GLY A 17 10.98 5.54 1.60
C GLY A 17 10.89 4.75 0.29
N CYS A 18 10.14 3.64 0.22
CA CYS A 18 9.94 2.89 -1.03
C CYS A 18 8.98 3.58 -2.03
N GLY A 19 8.33 4.69 -1.62
CA GLY A 19 7.48 5.51 -2.48
C GLY A 19 5.98 5.21 -2.35
N LYS A 20 5.52 4.62 -1.25
CA LYS A 20 4.09 4.34 -1.00
C LYS A 20 3.20 5.55 -1.25
N THR A 21 3.50 6.69 -0.65
CA THR A 21 2.69 7.90 -0.74
C THR A 21 2.60 8.42 -2.17
N THR A 22 3.72 8.45 -2.91
CA THR A 22 3.74 8.85 -4.32
C THR A 22 2.87 7.92 -5.16
N VAL A 23 3.01 6.60 -4.95
CA VAL A 23 2.21 5.59 -5.69
C VAL A 23 0.74 5.68 -5.31
N THR A 24 0.40 5.83 -4.03
CA THR A 24 -0.99 6.01 -3.57
C THR A 24 -1.63 7.22 -4.24
N THR A 25 -0.94 8.36 -4.21
CA THR A 25 -1.38 9.60 -4.85
C THR A 25 -1.62 9.43 -6.35
N ALA A 26 -0.69 8.76 -7.05
CA ALA A 26 -0.81 8.50 -8.47
C ALA A 26 -2.02 7.58 -8.79
N ILE A 27 -2.23 6.53 -8.01
CA ILE A 27 -3.38 5.62 -8.18
C ILE A 27 -4.70 6.35 -7.91
N LEU A 28 -4.80 7.11 -6.82
CA LEU A 28 -5.99 7.91 -6.51
C LEU A 28 -6.30 8.86 -7.67
N ARG A 29 -5.30 9.60 -8.16
CA ARG A 29 -5.46 10.52 -9.28
C ARG A 29 -5.85 9.82 -10.58
N ALA A 30 -5.26 8.68 -10.87
CA ALA A 30 -5.57 7.90 -12.07
C ALA A 30 -7.01 7.37 -12.05
N LEU A 31 -7.49 6.91 -10.90
CA LEU A 31 -8.87 6.44 -10.73
C LEU A 31 -9.88 7.60 -10.83
N GLN A 32 -9.58 8.76 -10.23
CA GLN A 32 -10.41 9.97 -10.38
C GLN A 32 -10.58 10.37 -11.86
N ARG A 33 -9.47 10.37 -12.63
CA ARG A 33 -9.52 10.68 -14.07
C ARG A 33 -10.38 9.71 -14.87
N ARG A 34 -10.63 8.52 -14.35
CA ARG A 34 -11.54 7.52 -14.91
C ARG A 34 -12.98 7.64 -14.39
N GLY A 35 -13.28 8.68 -13.61
CA GLY A 35 -14.60 8.90 -13.05
C GLY A 35 -14.97 8.00 -11.87
N VAL A 36 -13.99 7.30 -11.26
CA VAL A 36 -14.25 6.47 -10.09
C VAL A 36 -14.36 7.33 -8.83
N THR A 37 -15.45 7.19 -8.10
CA THR A 37 -15.59 7.82 -6.78
C THR A 37 -14.73 7.07 -5.76
N LEU A 38 -13.97 7.80 -4.94
CA LEU A 38 -12.91 7.24 -4.12
C LEU A 38 -13.05 7.64 -2.65
N ASN A 39 -12.69 6.72 -1.77
CA ASN A 39 -12.31 7.04 -0.42
C ASN A 39 -10.89 6.50 -0.16
N ALA A 40 -10.07 7.29 0.51
CA ALA A 40 -8.71 6.91 0.89
C ALA A 40 -8.63 6.66 2.40
N PHE A 41 -7.70 5.79 2.79
CA PHE A 41 -7.42 5.52 4.18
C PHE A 41 -5.91 5.48 4.40
N LYS A 42 -5.50 5.84 5.61
CA LYS A 42 -4.10 5.74 6.06
C LYS A 42 -4.01 4.80 7.25
N CYS A 43 -3.10 3.85 7.19
CA CYS A 43 -2.75 3.00 8.33
C CYS A 43 -2.02 3.84 9.40
N GLY A 44 -2.50 3.76 10.63
CA GLY A 44 -1.94 4.47 11.77
C GLY A 44 -2.43 5.91 11.95
N PRO A 45 -1.95 6.62 12.99
CA PRO A 45 -2.39 7.96 13.37
C PRO A 45 -1.61 9.05 12.60
N ASP A 46 -1.79 9.10 11.29
CA ASP A 46 -1.12 10.04 10.41
C ASP A 46 -2.04 11.22 10.06
N TYR A 47 -1.56 12.45 10.23
CA TYR A 47 -2.29 13.66 9.86
C TYR A 47 -1.94 14.17 8.47
N ILE A 48 -0.70 13.97 8.03
CA ILE A 48 -0.13 14.63 6.86
C ILE A 48 -0.71 14.01 5.58
N ASP A 49 -0.67 12.69 5.46
CA ASP A 49 -1.15 12.01 4.25
C ASP A 49 -2.67 12.19 4.04
N PRO A 50 -3.55 12.04 5.05
CA PRO A 50 -4.96 12.34 4.89
C PRO A 50 -5.26 13.80 4.55
N MET A 51 -4.52 14.76 5.11
CA MET A 51 -4.65 16.17 4.75
C MET A 51 -4.21 16.41 3.31
N PHE A 52 -3.12 15.80 2.86
CA PHE A 52 -2.64 15.89 1.49
C PHE A 52 -3.66 15.32 0.50
N HIS A 53 -4.23 14.15 0.77
CA HIS A 53 -5.26 13.55 -0.08
C HIS A 53 -6.47 14.49 -0.25
N ARG A 54 -6.92 15.12 0.85
CA ARG A 54 -8.04 16.07 0.81
C ARG A 54 -7.68 17.36 0.09
N ALA A 55 -6.57 17.99 0.46
CA ALA A 55 -6.20 19.32 -0.04
C ALA A 55 -5.75 19.28 -1.51
N VAL A 56 -5.01 18.25 -1.92
CA VAL A 56 -4.40 18.18 -3.26
C VAL A 56 -5.26 17.39 -4.26
N LEU A 57 -5.86 16.30 -3.79
CA LEU A 57 -6.65 15.41 -4.65
C LEU A 57 -8.16 15.61 -4.53
N GLY A 58 -8.64 16.27 -3.48
CA GLY A 58 -10.07 16.36 -3.18
C GLY A 58 -10.67 14.98 -2.82
N VAL A 59 -9.85 14.04 -2.35
CA VAL A 59 -10.28 12.70 -1.94
C VAL A 59 -10.45 12.69 -0.42
N GLU A 60 -11.61 12.30 0.07
CA GLU A 60 -11.78 12.06 1.49
C GLU A 60 -10.84 10.96 1.97
N SER A 61 -10.19 11.21 3.10
CA SER A 61 -9.21 10.29 3.66
C SER A 61 -9.33 10.22 5.18
N HIS A 62 -9.26 9.01 5.72
CA HIS A 62 -9.46 8.69 7.13
C HIS A 62 -8.34 7.80 7.66
N ASN A 63 -8.05 7.89 8.95
CA ASN A 63 -7.11 6.99 9.60
C ASN A 63 -7.79 5.69 10.00
N LEU A 64 -7.09 4.57 9.81
CA LEU A 64 -7.43 3.27 10.34
C LEU A 64 -6.28 2.83 11.25
N ASP A 65 -6.46 2.97 12.53
CA ASP A 65 -5.40 2.78 13.50
C ASP A 65 -5.75 1.65 14.47
N LEU A 66 -4.95 0.58 14.45
CA LEU A 66 -5.10 -0.58 15.33
C LEU A 66 -4.33 -0.44 16.66
N PHE A 67 -3.58 0.65 16.84
CA PHE A 67 -2.96 0.94 18.13
C PHE A 67 -3.96 1.56 19.10
N PHE A 68 -4.72 2.58 18.66
CA PHE A 68 -5.72 3.25 19.48
C PHE A 68 -7.13 2.63 19.38
N SER A 69 -7.39 1.82 18.38
CA SER A 69 -8.72 1.28 18.10
C SER A 69 -8.72 -0.25 18.03
N ALA A 70 -9.75 -0.84 18.60
CA ALA A 70 -9.98 -2.27 18.43
C ALA A 70 -10.25 -2.64 16.95
N PRO A 71 -9.94 -3.87 16.51
CA PRO A 71 -10.18 -4.34 15.14
C PRO A 71 -11.63 -4.13 14.67
N GLN A 72 -12.61 -4.30 15.56
CA GLN A 72 -14.03 -4.08 15.26
C GLN A 72 -14.34 -2.62 14.92
N THR A 73 -13.69 -1.68 15.63
CA THR A 73 -13.82 -0.25 15.36
C THR A 73 -13.21 0.09 13.98
N ALA A 74 -12.02 -0.42 13.67
CA ALA A 74 -11.39 -0.23 12.36
C ALA A 74 -12.28 -0.78 11.23
N ARG A 75 -12.87 -1.98 11.40
CA ARG A 75 -13.84 -2.55 10.44
C ARG A 75 -15.07 -1.65 10.25
N ALA A 76 -15.63 -1.15 11.33
CA ALA A 76 -16.83 -0.28 11.29
C ALA A 76 -16.52 1.05 10.59
N LEU A 77 -15.38 1.68 10.89
CA LEU A 77 -14.93 2.90 10.25
C LEU A 77 -14.68 2.69 8.75
N TYR A 78 -13.97 1.61 8.41
CA TYR A 78 -13.74 1.26 7.01
C TYR A 78 -15.07 1.05 6.26
N ALA A 79 -15.95 0.22 6.79
CA ALA A 79 -17.24 -0.07 6.16
C ALA A 79 -18.09 1.20 5.98
N ARG A 80 -18.11 2.08 6.98
CA ARG A 80 -18.86 3.33 6.96
C ARG A 80 -18.36 4.28 5.86
N HIS A 81 -17.05 4.48 5.77
CA HIS A 81 -16.47 5.45 4.85
C HIS A 81 -16.21 4.90 3.45
N ALA A 82 -16.04 3.59 3.29
CA ALA A 82 -15.96 2.97 1.97
C ALA A 82 -17.34 2.81 1.29
N ALA A 83 -18.43 2.88 2.06
CA ALA A 83 -19.77 2.72 1.53
C ALA A 83 -20.12 3.81 0.51
N GLY A 84 -20.72 3.42 -0.62
CA GLY A 84 -21.14 4.35 -1.66
C GLY A 84 -20.02 4.85 -2.59
N HIS A 85 -18.77 4.43 -2.35
CA HIS A 85 -17.65 4.75 -3.24
C HIS A 85 -17.38 3.61 -4.24
N GLY A 86 -16.88 3.99 -5.42
CA GLY A 86 -16.52 3.05 -6.48
C GLY A 86 -15.22 2.28 -6.20
N ALA A 87 -14.34 2.81 -5.34
CA ALA A 87 -13.16 2.10 -4.84
C ALA A 87 -12.66 2.67 -3.52
N ALA A 88 -11.93 1.84 -2.75
CA ALA A 88 -11.27 2.22 -1.51
C ALA A 88 -9.78 1.87 -1.56
N VAL A 89 -8.93 2.83 -1.24
CA VAL A 89 -7.47 2.66 -1.22
C VAL A 89 -6.94 2.94 0.18
N VAL A 90 -6.21 1.98 0.72
CA VAL A 90 -5.56 2.11 2.04
C VAL A 90 -4.06 2.26 1.84
N GLU A 91 -3.45 3.31 2.36
CA GLU A 91 -2.00 3.48 2.39
C GLU A 91 -1.42 2.93 3.68
N GLY A 92 -0.50 1.98 3.58
CA GLY A 92 0.26 1.44 4.70
C GLY A 92 1.28 2.43 5.25
N ALA A 93 1.70 2.20 6.48
CA ALA A 93 2.80 2.92 7.13
C ALA A 93 4.04 2.02 7.18
N MET A 94 5.23 2.61 7.17
CA MET A 94 6.53 1.91 7.29
C MET A 94 6.67 0.68 6.36
N GLY A 95 7.32 -0.40 6.82
CA GLY A 95 7.31 -1.68 6.14
C GLY A 95 6.05 -2.49 6.43
N TYR A 96 5.80 -3.51 5.63
CA TYR A 96 4.54 -4.26 5.67
C TYR A 96 4.24 -4.87 7.05
N TYR A 97 5.26 -5.39 7.72
CA TYR A 97 5.16 -6.00 9.04
C TYR A 97 5.62 -5.10 10.19
N ASP A 98 6.08 -3.88 9.87
CA ASP A 98 6.55 -2.95 10.90
C ASP A 98 5.37 -2.38 11.68
N GLY A 99 5.20 -2.83 12.89
CA GLY A 99 4.18 -2.35 13.80
C GLY A 99 4.78 -1.62 15.00
N LEU A 100 4.20 -1.84 16.15
CA LEU A 100 4.53 -1.13 17.38
C LEU A 100 6.01 -1.26 17.74
N GLY A 101 6.70 -0.14 17.86
CA GLY A 101 8.12 -0.07 18.20
C GLY A 101 9.05 -0.62 17.12
N GLY A 102 8.53 -1.02 15.95
CA GLY A 102 9.32 -1.63 14.87
C GLY A 102 9.78 -3.05 15.16
N VAL A 103 9.30 -3.68 16.24
CA VAL A 103 9.72 -5.03 16.69
C VAL A 103 8.57 -6.02 16.78
N THR A 104 7.36 -5.60 16.50
CA THR A 104 6.15 -6.44 16.42
C THR A 104 5.35 -6.11 15.18
N ASP A 105 4.46 -7.00 14.78
CA ASP A 105 3.49 -6.76 13.70
C ASP A 105 2.16 -6.15 14.20
N THR A 106 2.04 -5.89 15.48
CA THR A 106 0.89 -5.21 16.09
C THR A 106 0.75 -3.80 15.53
N ALA A 107 -0.45 -3.46 15.06
CA ALA A 107 -0.77 -2.19 14.38
C ALA A 107 0.00 -1.94 13.06
N SER A 108 0.62 -2.98 12.48
CA SER A 108 1.26 -2.91 11.16
C SER A 108 0.25 -2.83 10.01
N ALA A 109 0.76 -2.55 8.82
CA ALA A 109 -0.03 -2.61 7.59
C ALA A 109 -0.55 -4.04 7.31
N TRP A 110 0.22 -5.07 7.66
CA TRP A 110 -0.21 -6.46 7.58
C TRP A 110 -1.40 -6.74 8.51
N GLN A 111 -1.33 -6.35 9.78
CA GLN A 111 -2.44 -6.57 10.71
C GLN A 111 -3.71 -5.85 10.24
N LEU A 112 -3.58 -4.67 9.63
CA LEU A 112 -4.72 -3.96 9.06
C LEU A 112 -5.28 -4.71 7.82
N ALA A 113 -4.41 -5.22 6.95
CA ALA A 113 -4.82 -6.05 5.81
C ALA A 113 -5.57 -7.30 6.26
N ASP A 114 -5.06 -7.99 7.28
CA ASP A 114 -5.69 -9.17 7.88
C ASP A 114 -7.03 -8.82 8.55
N THR A 115 -7.06 -7.73 9.31
CA THR A 115 -8.29 -7.25 9.96
C THR A 115 -9.41 -6.94 8.97
N LEU A 116 -9.09 -6.37 7.81
CA LEU A 116 -10.06 -5.90 6.81
C LEU A 116 -10.22 -6.87 5.63
N ASP A 117 -9.48 -7.97 5.61
CA ASP A 117 -9.38 -8.91 4.49
C ASP A 117 -9.09 -8.17 3.18
N LEU A 118 -8.02 -7.38 3.16
CA LEU A 118 -7.61 -6.57 2.02
C LEU A 118 -6.46 -7.21 1.26
N PRO A 119 -6.53 -7.29 -0.09
CA PRO A 119 -5.36 -7.59 -0.89
C PRO A 119 -4.33 -6.46 -0.73
N ALA A 120 -3.07 -6.84 -0.53
CA ALA A 120 -1.97 -5.90 -0.40
C ALA A 120 -1.12 -5.88 -1.67
N LEU A 121 -0.84 -4.70 -2.20
CA LEU A 121 0.13 -4.47 -3.26
C LEU A 121 1.42 -3.94 -2.64
N LEU A 122 2.50 -4.70 -2.80
CA LEU A 122 3.81 -4.27 -2.31
C LEU A 122 4.47 -3.31 -3.29
N VAL A 123 4.71 -2.09 -2.85
CA VAL A 123 5.56 -1.11 -3.52
C VAL A 123 7.01 -1.41 -3.16
N VAL A 124 7.81 -1.73 -4.15
CA VAL A 124 9.18 -2.20 -3.99
C VAL A 124 10.12 -1.33 -4.80
N ARG A 125 11.19 -0.85 -4.19
CA ARG A 125 12.24 -0.09 -4.87
C ARG A 125 13.46 -0.99 -5.08
N PRO A 126 13.73 -1.46 -6.31
CA PRO A 126 14.80 -2.42 -6.58
C PRO A 126 16.18 -1.74 -6.61
N LYS A 127 16.56 -1.08 -5.52
CA LYS A 127 17.84 -0.35 -5.44
C LYS A 127 18.97 -1.29 -5.02
N GLY A 128 19.89 -1.56 -5.96
CA GLY A 128 21.10 -2.34 -5.67
C GLY A 128 20.86 -3.85 -5.44
N ALA A 129 19.67 -4.38 -5.76
CA ALA A 129 19.35 -5.78 -5.60
C ALA A 129 18.64 -6.33 -6.84
N SER A 130 18.94 -7.58 -7.19
CA SER A 130 18.30 -8.34 -8.27
C SER A 130 17.70 -9.64 -7.72
N LEU A 131 18.39 -10.76 -7.81
CA LEU A 131 17.90 -12.04 -7.28
C LEU A 131 17.72 -12.00 -5.73
N THR A 132 18.54 -11.25 -5.02
CA THR A 132 18.39 -11.03 -3.57
C THR A 132 17.01 -10.45 -3.24
N LEU A 133 16.47 -9.58 -4.11
CA LEU A 133 15.13 -9.05 -3.94
C LEU A 133 14.05 -10.13 -3.95
N ALA A 134 14.21 -11.17 -4.76
CA ALA A 134 13.29 -12.30 -4.75
C ALA A 134 13.33 -13.06 -3.42
N ALA A 135 14.51 -13.24 -2.83
CA ALA A 135 14.66 -13.87 -1.52
C ALA A 135 13.97 -13.03 -0.41
N GLU A 136 14.14 -11.72 -0.44
CA GLU A 136 13.47 -10.78 0.48
C GLU A 136 11.94 -10.89 0.36
N LEU A 137 11.41 -10.84 -0.88
CA LEU A 137 9.97 -10.94 -1.13
C LEU A 137 9.40 -12.31 -0.74
N ARG A 138 10.13 -13.40 -0.98
CA ARG A 138 9.75 -14.73 -0.46
C ARG A 138 9.73 -14.77 1.06
N GLY A 139 10.67 -14.11 1.71
CA GLY A 139 10.65 -13.94 3.16
C GLY A 139 9.37 -13.25 3.64
N LEU A 140 8.94 -12.18 2.96
CA LEU A 140 7.70 -11.48 3.29
C LEU A 140 6.46 -12.36 3.10
N THR A 141 6.39 -13.17 2.05
CA THR A 141 5.24 -14.07 1.82
C THR A 141 5.21 -15.26 2.78
N ALA A 142 6.35 -15.67 3.31
CA ALA A 142 6.45 -16.80 4.24
C ALA A 142 6.33 -16.39 5.72
N PHE A 143 6.47 -15.10 6.02
CA PHE A 143 6.58 -14.62 7.40
C PHE A 143 5.29 -14.71 8.20
N ARG A 144 4.12 -14.51 7.56
CA ARG A 144 2.81 -14.66 8.19
C ARG A 144 1.83 -15.32 7.23
N THR A 145 0.84 -16.03 7.80
CA THR A 145 -0.22 -16.70 7.05
C THR A 145 -1.58 -16.32 7.64
N PRO A 146 -2.50 -15.79 6.86
CA PRO A 146 -2.36 -15.37 5.44
C PRO A 146 -1.47 -14.13 5.31
N HIS A 147 -0.71 -14.03 4.22
CA HIS A 147 0.15 -12.86 3.98
C HIS A 147 -0.56 -11.71 3.25
N HIS A 148 -1.72 -11.96 2.65
CA HIS A 148 -2.56 -11.02 1.87
C HIS A 148 -1.86 -10.31 0.69
N ILE A 149 -0.59 -10.57 0.43
CA ILE A 149 0.15 -9.95 -0.69
C ILE A 149 -0.38 -10.52 -2.00
N ALA A 150 -0.97 -9.64 -2.83
CA ALA A 150 -1.61 -10.00 -4.10
C ALA A 150 -0.76 -9.62 -5.32
N GLY A 151 0.29 -8.83 -5.14
CA GLY A 151 1.17 -8.43 -6.24
C GLY A 151 2.27 -7.49 -5.83
N ILE A 152 3.14 -7.19 -6.79
CA ILE A 152 4.33 -6.35 -6.63
C ILE A 152 4.24 -5.20 -7.62
N LEU A 153 4.54 -3.98 -7.17
CA LEU A 153 4.76 -2.82 -8.03
C LEU A 153 6.18 -2.32 -7.82
N LEU A 154 6.98 -2.34 -8.89
CA LEU A 154 8.34 -1.84 -8.86
C LEU A 154 8.32 -0.32 -9.05
N ASN A 155 8.84 0.40 -8.06
CA ASN A 155 8.95 1.86 -8.09
C ASN A 155 10.41 2.27 -8.26
N ASP A 156 10.65 3.42 -8.91
CA ASP A 156 12.00 3.90 -9.24
C ASP A 156 12.79 2.85 -10.06
N CYS A 157 12.10 2.22 -11.02
CA CYS A 157 12.57 1.10 -11.81
C CYS A 157 12.51 1.45 -13.30
N THR A 158 13.67 1.56 -13.95
CA THR A 158 13.72 1.82 -15.39
C THR A 158 13.10 0.69 -16.20
N GLN A 159 12.66 0.98 -17.43
CA GLN A 159 12.02 -0.01 -18.29
C GLN A 159 12.94 -1.24 -18.54
N GLY A 160 14.24 -1.01 -18.76
CA GLY A 160 15.21 -2.10 -18.95
C GLY A 160 15.35 -2.97 -17.71
N LEU A 161 15.44 -2.35 -16.53
CA LEU A 161 15.49 -3.08 -15.26
C LEU A 161 14.18 -3.83 -14.98
N CYS A 162 13.04 -3.23 -15.30
CA CYS A 162 11.74 -3.89 -15.20
C CYS A 162 11.67 -5.16 -16.07
N ALA A 163 12.11 -5.08 -17.33
CA ALA A 163 12.11 -6.21 -18.25
C ALA A 163 12.98 -7.38 -17.73
N LEU A 164 14.06 -7.07 -17.01
CA LEU A 164 14.92 -8.06 -16.38
C LEU A 164 14.30 -8.64 -15.10
N LEU A 165 13.80 -7.79 -14.22
CA LEU A 165 13.37 -8.21 -12.89
C LEU A 165 11.99 -8.88 -12.90
N LYS A 166 11.04 -8.39 -13.70
CA LYS A 166 9.66 -8.89 -13.70
C LYS A 166 9.56 -10.40 -13.86
N PRO A 167 10.07 -11.02 -14.93
CA PRO A 167 9.93 -12.48 -15.13
C PRO A 167 10.63 -13.28 -14.03
N MET A 168 11.76 -12.79 -13.52
CA MET A 168 12.49 -13.43 -12.44
C MET A 168 11.71 -13.38 -11.13
N LEU A 169 11.17 -12.20 -10.75
CA LEU A 169 10.40 -12.04 -9.52
C LEU A 169 9.12 -12.86 -9.56
N GLU A 170 8.38 -12.83 -10.68
CA GLU A 170 7.16 -13.62 -10.84
C GLU A 170 7.43 -15.13 -10.71
N LYS A 171 8.52 -15.61 -11.32
CA LYS A 171 8.94 -17.03 -11.20
C LYS A 171 9.30 -17.39 -9.77
N GLU A 172 10.11 -16.58 -9.10
CA GLU A 172 10.66 -16.91 -7.78
C GLU A 172 9.64 -16.73 -6.65
N THR A 173 8.73 -15.76 -6.78
CA THR A 173 7.77 -15.44 -5.71
C THR A 173 6.38 -16.01 -5.92
N GLY A 174 6.02 -16.35 -7.16
CA GLY A 174 4.64 -16.71 -7.53
C GLY A 174 3.67 -15.50 -7.54
N LEU A 175 4.15 -14.29 -7.29
CA LEU A 175 3.34 -13.08 -7.26
C LEU A 175 3.46 -12.31 -8.58
N PRO A 176 2.35 -11.77 -9.12
CA PRO A 176 2.43 -10.94 -10.32
C PRO A 176 3.14 -9.61 -10.06
N VAL A 177 4.02 -9.20 -10.96
CA VAL A 177 4.53 -7.82 -11.02
C VAL A 177 3.57 -7.01 -11.89
N VAL A 178 2.68 -6.26 -11.24
CA VAL A 178 1.57 -5.55 -11.89
C VAL A 178 1.99 -4.28 -12.62
N GLY A 179 3.18 -3.77 -12.33
CA GLY A 179 3.70 -2.59 -13.01
C GLY A 179 5.09 -2.19 -12.54
N CYS A 180 5.70 -1.30 -13.34
CA CYS A 180 6.97 -0.66 -13.03
C CYS A 180 6.82 0.84 -13.27
N LEU A 181 7.17 1.65 -12.30
CA LEU A 181 7.21 3.10 -12.39
C LEU A 181 8.67 3.54 -12.57
N PRO A 182 8.98 4.30 -13.62
CA PRO A 182 10.32 4.83 -13.81
C PRO A 182 10.69 5.84 -12.72
N PRO A 183 11.98 6.20 -12.58
CA PRO A 183 12.37 7.35 -11.78
C PRO A 183 11.67 8.62 -12.29
N LEU A 184 10.98 9.32 -11.39
CA LEU A 184 10.24 10.56 -11.65
C LEU A 184 10.71 11.63 -10.66
N PRO A 185 11.85 12.30 -10.92
CA PRO A 185 12.40 13.30 -9.99
C PRO A 185 11.39 14.42 -9.67
N GLU A 186 10.60 14.82 -10.66
CA GLU A 186 9.55 15.84 -10.52
C GLU A 186 8.37 15.41 -9.65
N ALA A 187 8.18 14.12 -9.42
CA ALA A 187 7.16 13.56 -8.57
C ALA A 187 7.69 13.21 -7.16
N ALA A 188 8.93 13.56 -6.86
CA ALA A 188 9.50 13.34 -5.55
C ALA A 188 8.77 14.22 -4.53
N ILE A 189 8.14 13.55 -3.56
CA ILE A 189 7.56 14.23 -2.41
C ILE A 189 8.65 14.28 -1.34
N GLU A 190 9.05 15.49 -0.95
CA GLU A 190 10.04 15.68 0.11
C GLU A 190 9.59 15.01 1.40
N SER A 191 10.55 14.53 2.19
CA SER A 191 10.25 13.94 3.50
C SER A 191 9.49 14.96 4.34
N ARG A 192 8.28 14.59 4.76
CA ARG A 192 7.36 15.45 5.52
C ARG A 192 7.44 15.18 7.03
N HIS A 193 8.51 14.54 7.47
CA HIS A 193 8.79 14.39 8.89
C HIS A 193 9.26 15.73 9.45
N LEU A 194 8.54 16.24 10.44
CA LEU A 194 8.93 17.38 11.25
C LEU A 194 10.14 17.02 12.10
#